data_8525bb113950fc58b4cead37124a209e
#
_entry.id   8525bb113950fc58b4cead37124a209e
#
_cell.length_a   1.000
_cell.length_b   1.000
_cell.length_c   1.000
_cell.angle_alpha   90.00
_cell.angle_beta   90.00
_cell.angle_gamma   90.00
#
_symmetry.space_group_name_H-M   'P 1'
#
loop_
_entity.id
_entity.type
_entity.pdbx_description
1 polymer ?
#
loop_
_entity_poly.entity_id
_entity_poly.type
_entity_poly.pdbx_seq_one_letter_code
_entity_poly.pdbx_strand_id
1 'polypeptide(L)'
;MFKSSSYKFLIFTLLCIILTSGLGIWQLIRLEWKESLIKTFEEASIRPAVNLNIADKTEFLKVKLKGEINRNYKIFYPAKTLNGKSGYRLASIITTSEDENILLDEGWYVKEKHDYFSTNNLIFTQDITGYIRYPRKANLFTPKNNFISNEWYTYNLNEIEKFLNIKINKEYFIKKYVYP
;
A
#
# COMPACT_ATOMS: atom_id res chain seq x y z
N MET A 1 -40.85 -47.04 -4.84
CA MET A 1 -39.75 -46.47 -5.68
C MET A 1 -39.30 -45.08 -5.28
N PHE A 2 -39.55 -44.61 -4.06
CA PHE A 2 -39.23 -43.24 -3.56
C PHE A 2 -38.02 -43.17 -2.63
N LYS A 3 -37.42 -44.28 -2.18
CA LYS A 3 -36.33 -44.27 -1.19
C LYS A 3 -34.96 -43.76 -1.69
N SER A 4 -34.66 -43.89 -2.97
CA SER A 4 -33.35 -43.51 -3.53
C SER A 4 -33.20 -41.98 -3.74
N SER A 5 -34.28 -41.25 -3.99
CA SER A 5 -34.27 -39.78 -4.19
C SER A 5 -34.08 -39.02 -2.87
N SER A 6 -34.66 -39.55 -1.79
CA SER A 6 -34.52 -38.91 -0.45
C SER A 6 -33.09 -38.94 0.10
N TYR A 7 -32.34 -40.00 -0.20
CA TYR A 7 -30.94 -40.13 0.16
C TYR A 7 -30.05 -39.08 -0.50
N LYS A 8 -30.22 -38.87 -1.79
CA LYS A 8 -29.45 -37.88 -2.58
C LYS A 8 -29.74 -36.47 -2.08
N PHE A 9 -30.98 -36.17 -1.77
CA PHE A 9 -31.39 -34.88 -1.25
C PHE A 9 -30.79 -34.66 0.14
N LEU A 10 -30.78 -35.63 1.02
CA LEU A 10 -30.21 -35.53 2.38
C LEU A 10 -28.71 -35.32 2.30
N ILE A 11 -27.97 -36.01 1.47
CA ILE A 11 -26.53 -35.84 1.25
C ILE A 11 -26.24 -34.43 0.71
N PHE A 12 -27.02 -33.98 -0.28
CA PHE A 12 -26.86 -32.61 -0.83
C PHE A 12 -27.10 -31.55 0.24
N THR A 13 -28.16 -31.69 1.04
CA THR A 13 -28.45 -30.73 2.12
C THR A 13 -27.32 -30.70 3.17
N LEU A 14 -26.82 -31.86 3.56
CA LEU A 14 -25.71 -31.98 4.50
C LEU A 14 -24.45 -31.30 3.94
N LEU A 15 -24.15 -31.53 2.66
CA LEU A 15 -23.02 -30.88 2.00
C LEU A 15 -23.16 -29.33 1.99
N CYS A 16 -24.35 -28.83 1.68
CA CYS A 16 -24.63 -27.40 1.72
C CYS A 16 -24.45 -26.81 3.12
N ILE A 17 -24.91 -27.51 4.16
CA ILE A 17 -24.73 -27.07 5.56
C ILE A 17 -23.24 -27.00 5.91
N ILE A 18 -22.45 -28.02 5.56
CA ILE A 18 -21.01 -28.05 5.83
C ILE A 18 -20.31 -26.89 5.10
N LEU A 19 -20.61 -26.67 3.82
CA LEU A 19 -20.00 -25.59 3.04
C LEU A 19 -20.36 -24.20 3.57
N THR A 20 -21.63 -23.97 3.90
CA THR A 20 -22.08 -22.67 4.43
C THR A 20 -21.53 -22.41 5.83
N SER A 21 -21.46 -23.43 6.67
CA SER A 21 -20.85 -23.33 8.00
C SER A 21 -19.35 -23.02 7.92
N GLY A 22 -18.64 -23.72 7.03
CA GLY A 22 -17.21 -23.45 6.77
C GLY A 22 -16.96 -22.03 6.26
N LEU A 23 -17.81 -21.54 5.36
CA LEU A 23 -17.75 -20.17 4.87
C LEU A 23 -18.04 -19.14 5.98
N GLY A 24 -18.99 -19.44 6.85
CA GLY A 24 -19.32 -18.61 8.01
C GLY A 24 -18.12 -18.47 8.98
N ILE A 25 -17.50 -19.59 9.33
CA ILE A 25 -16.30 -19.60 10.18
C ILE A 25 -15.16 -18.82 9.53
N TRP A 26 -14.92 -19.01 8.25
CA TRP A 26 -13.90 -18.27 7.50
C TRP A 26 -14.14 -16.76 7.52
N GLN A 27 -15.40 -16.32 7.41
CA GLN A 27 -15.75 -14.89 7.49
C GLN A 27 -15.47 -14.31 8.87
N LEU A 28 -15.74 -15.05 9.95
CA LEU A 28 -15.45 -14.62 11.32
C LEU A 28 -13.94 -14.42 11.53
N ILE A 29 -13.13 -15.40 11.13
CA ILE A 29 -11.66 -15.30 11.21
C ILE A 29 -11.14 -14.09 10.41
N ARG A 30 -11.72 -13.87 9.23
CA ARG A 30 -11.35 -12.72 8.39
C ARG A 30 -11.75 -11.40 9.02
N LEU A 31 -12.88 -11.35 9.73
CA LEU A 31 -13.34 -10.16 10.45
C LEU A 31 -12.36 -9.82 11.58
N GLU A 32 -12.06 -10.78 12.45
CA GLU A 32 -11.09 -10.62 13.54
C GLU A 32 -9.72 -10.10 13.05
N TRP A 33 -9.21 -10.69 11.96
CA TRP A 33 -7.98 -10.23 11.36
C TRP A 33 -8.06 -8.77 10.87
N LYS A 34 -9.17 -8.37 10.26
CA LYS A 34 -9.37 -6.98 9.82
C LYS A 34 -9.47 -6.01 10.99
N GLU A 35 -10.20 -6.37 12.02
CA GLU A 35 -10.35 -5.55 13.21
C GLU A 35 -9.02 -5.35 13.94
N SER A 36 -8.21 -6.40 14.06
CA SER A 36 -6.87 -6.30 14.64
C SER A 36 -5.97 -5.36 13.83
N LEU A 37 -6.06 -5.41 12.49
CA LEU A 37 -5.29 -4.52 11.61
C LEU A 37 -5.73 -3.06 11.75
N ILE A 38 -7.04 -2.80 11.83
CA ILE A 38 -7.59 -1.45 12.02
C ILE A 38 -7.12 -0.91 13.38
N LYS A 39 -7.25 -1.69 14.45
CA LYS A 39 -6.80 -1.32 15.79
C LYS A 39 -5.32 -0.97 15.83
N THR A 40 -4.47 -1.80 15.21
CA THR A 40 -3.03 -1.53 15.12
C THR A 40 -2.76 -0.19 14.42
N PHE A 41 -3.49 0.09 13.35
CA PHE A 41 -3.34 1.36 12.62
C PHE A 41 -3.85 2.56 13.43
N GLU A 42 -4.98 2.44 14.10
CA GLU A 42 -5.55 3.48 14.97
C GLU A 42 -4.59 3.81 16.12
N GLU A 43 -4.09 2.80 16.82
CA GLU A 43 -3.09 2.99 17.88
C GLU A 43 -1.82 3.66 17.35
N ALA A 44 -1.33 3.27 16.19
CA ALA A 44 -0.17 3.89 15.55
C ALA A 44 -0.44 5.35 15.15
N SER A 45 -1.67 5.69 14.75
CA SER A 45 -2.04 7.03 14.32
C SER A 45 -2.06 8.06 15.48
N ILE A 46 -2.41 7.61 16.68
CA ILE A 46 -2.48 8.44 17.90
C ILE A 46 -1.09 8.70 18.48
N ARG A 47 -0.14 7.76 18.29
CA ARG A 47 1.22 7.90 18.82
C ARG A 47 1.93 9.12 18.23
N PRO A 48 2.74 9.84 19.02
CA PRO A 48 3.58 10.91 18.50
C PRO A 48 4.56 10.36 17.46
N ALA A 49 4.87 11.16 16.45
CA ALA A 49 5.85 10.78 15.44
C ALA A 49 7.26 10.74 16.04
N VAL A 50 7.96 9.63 15.82
CA VAL A 50 9.35 9.42 16.24
C VAL A 50 10.29 9.84 15.11
N ASN A 51 11.49 10.33 15.44
CA ASN A 51 12.48 10.64 14.42
C ASN A 51 12.90 9.35 13.70
N LEU A 52 12.94 9.35 12.37
CA LEU A 52 13.25 8.17 11.57
C LEU A 52 14.60 7.55 11.94
N ASN A 53 15.60 8.35 12.25
CA ASN A 53 16.97 7.89 12.52
C ASN A 53 17.09 7.01 13.77
N ILE A 54 16.22 7.24 14.77
CA ILE A 54 16.21 6.49 16.04
C ILE A 54 15.03 5.51 16.16
N ALA A 55 14.19 5.43 15.12
CA ALA A 55 12.99 4.62 15.13
C ALA A 55 13.29 3.13 14.87
N ASP A 56 12.67 2.24 15.63
CA ASP A 56 12.54 0.86 15.22
C ASP A 56 11.71 0.79 13.95
N LYS A 57 12.25 0.19 12.89
CA LYS A 57 11.60 0.18 11.57
C LYS A 57 10.41 -0.81 11.54
N THR A 58 9.41 -0.59 12.40
CA THR A 58 8.20 -1.43 12.46
C THR A 58 7.11 -0.92 11.51
N GLU A 59 6.31 -1.83 10.96
CA GLU A 59 5.21 -1.46 10.06
C GLU A 59 4.18 -0.58 10.79
N PHE A 60 3.67 0.45 10.13
CA PHE A 60 2.76 1.48 10.64
C PHE A 60 3.35 2.43 11.69
N LEU A 61 4.62 2.32 12.04
CA LEU A 61 5.21 3.31 12.94
C LEU A 61 5.16 4.69 12.29
N LYS A 62 4.64 5.66 13.03
CA LYS A 62 4.59 7.06 12.62
C LYS A 62 5.94 7.71 12.84
N VAL A 63 6.52 8.20 11.77
CA VAL A 63 7.86 8.82 11.79
C VAL A 63 7.84 10.23 11.24
N LYS A 64 8.76 11.04 11.74
CA LYS A 64 9.10 12.34 11.17
C LYS A 64 10.52 12.31 10.64
N LEU A 65 10.73 12.91 9.49
CA LEU A 65 12.04 13.06 8.88
C LEU A 65 12.09 14.37 8.11
N LYS A 66 13.30 14.90 7.99
CA LYS A 66 13.61 16.02 7.10
C LYS A 66 14.48 15.48 5.98
N GLY A 67 14.17 15.83 4.75
CA GLY A 67 14.95 15.37 3.62
C GLY A 67 14.64 16.15 2.36
N GLU A 68 15.48 15.93 1.34
CA GLU A 68 15.30 16.48 0.01
C GLU A 68 14.44 15.53 -0.81
N ILE A 69 13.29 16.01 -1.26
CA ILE A 69 12.42 15.29 -2.16
C ILE A 69 12.82 15.58 -3.59
N ASN A 70 13.15 14.53 -4.34
CA ASN A 70 13.55 14.63 -5.73
C ASN A 70 12.53 13.99 -6.64
N ARG A 71 11.68 14.80 -7.27
CA ARG A 71 10.65 14.36 -8.23
C ARG A 71 11.18 14.12 -9.65
N ASN A 72 12.50 14.19 -9.89
CA ASN A 72 13.08 13.61 -11.08
C ASN A 72 12.96 12.08 -11.06
N TYR A 73 12.98 11.50 -9.86
CA TYR A 73 12.78 10.07 -9.59
C TYR A 73 11.37 9.84 -9.08
N LYS A 74 10.40 9.79 -9.99
CA LYS A 74 8.98 9.63 -9.67
C LYS A 74 8.37 8.42 -10.34
N ILE A 75 7.39 7.83 -9.67
CA ILE A 75 6.58 6.72 -10.16
C ILE A 75 5.11 6.95 -9.82
N PHE A 76 4.23 6.40 -10.63
CA PHE A 76 2.81 6.61 -10.53
C PHE A 76 2.07 5.30 -10.27
N TYR A 77 1.21 5.30 -9.26
CA TYR A 77 0.34 4.18 -8.95
C TYR A 77 -1.09 4.54 -9.34
N PRO A 78 -1.73 3.83 -10.29
CA PRO A 78 -3.17 3.95 -10.50
C PRO A 78 -3.90 3.71 -9.17
N ALA A 79 -4.72 4.64 -8.76
CA ALA A 79 -5.36 4.60 -7.45
C ALA A 79 -6.87 4.44 -7.57
N LYS A 80 -7.47 3.91 -6.51
CA LYS A 80 -8.92 3.80 -6.42
C LYS A 80 -9.56 5.18 -6.49
N THR A 81 -10.75 5.22 -7.05
CA THR A 81 -11.61 6.40 -7.06
C THR A 81 -11.84 6.91 -5.63
N LEU A 82 -11.61 8.20 -5.44
CA LEU A 82 -11.87 8.90 -4.19
C LEU A 82 -12.92 9.98 -4.44
N ASN A 83 -14.02 9.98 -3.68
CA ASN A 83 -15.13 10.92 -3.84
C ASN A 83 -15.63 11.01 -5.30
N GLY A 84 -15.77 9.87 -5.97
CA GLY A 84 -16.24 9.79 -7.36
C GLY A 84 -15.22 10.18 -8.44
N LYS A 85 -13.99 10.59 -8.07
CA LYS A 85 -12.94 10.98 -9.01
C LYS A 85 -11.86 9.92 -9.13
N SER A 86 -11.49 9.58 -10.36
CA SER A 86 -10.34 8.72 -10.63
C SER A 86 -9.03 9.46 -10.31
N GLY A 87 -8.02 8.73 -9.85
CA GLY A 87 -6.76 9.36 -9.48
C GLY A 87 -5.58 8.41 -9.49
N TYR A 88 -4.44 8.98 -9.19
CA TYR A 88 -3.16 8.31 -9.04
C TYR A 88 -2.55 8.61 -7.68
N ARG A 89 -1.60 7.80 -7.28
CA ARG A 89 -0.68 8.13 -6.19
C ARG A 89 0.69 8.45 -6.80
N LEU A 90 1.29 9.51 -6.31
CA LEU A 90 2.66 9.88 -6.66
C LEU A 90 3.61 9.30 -5.60
N ALA A 91 4.66 8.64 -6.06
CA ALA A 91 5.80 8.37 -5.21
C ALA A 91 7.07 8.94 -5.84
N SER A 92 7.95 9.45 -5.00
CA SER A 92 9.23 10.05 -5.35
C SER A 92 10.33 9.56 -4.41
N ILE A 93 11.55 10.00 -4.63
CA ILE A 93 12.66 9.68 -3.73
C ILE A 93 12.86 10.83 -2.76
N ILE A 94 12.99 10.49 -1.47
CA ILE A 94 13.46 11.39 -0.44
C ILE A 94 14.86 10.99 0.01
N THR A 95 15.80 11.91 -0.04
CA THR A 95 17.15 11.73 0.49
C THR A 95 17.19 12.30 1.90
N THR A 96 17.52 11.46 2.88
CA THR A 96 17.60 11.85 4.29
C THR A 96 18.90 12.59 4.58
N SER A 97 19.03 13.15 5.79
CA SER A 97 20.27 13.76 6.26
C SER A 97 21.45 12.79 6.39
N GLU A 98 21.19 11.48 6.37
CA GLU A 98 22.20 10.41 6.40
C GLU A 98 22.54 9.90 5.00
N ASP A 99 22.14 10.64 3.96
CA ASP A 99 22.34 10.31 2.55
C ASP A 99 21.66 8.99 2.12
N GLU A 100 20.60 8.60 2.84
CA GLU A 100 19.79 7.44 2.51
C GLU A 100 18.65 7.85 1.60
N ASN A 101 18.51 7.19 0.46
CA ASN A 101 17.40 7.36 -0.46
C ASN A 101 16.26 6.40 -0.11
N ILE A 102 15.10 6.95 0.20
CA ILE A 102 13.90 6.19 0.57
C ILE A 102 12.78 6.52 -0.39
N LEU A 103 12.00 5.52 -0.81
CA LEU A 103 10.78 5.77 -1.58
C LEU A 103 9.74 6.44 -0.69
N LEU A 104 9.24 7.59 -1.11
CA LEU A 104 8.20 8.36 -0.45
C LEU A 104 6.91 8.30 -1.26
N ASP A 105 5.87 7.67 -0.75
CA ASP A 105 4.52 7.79 -1.28
C ASP A 105 3.92 9.12 -0.81
N GLU A 106 3.89 10.12 -1.69
CA GLU A 106 3.42 11.48 -1.39
C GLU A 106 1.91 11.60 -1.25
N GLY A 107 1.16 10.61 -1.72
CA GLY A 107 -0.28 10.56 -1.58
C GLY A 107 -1.06 10.53 -2.90
N TRP A 108 -2.37 10.63 -2.76
CA TRP A 108 -3.33 10.58 -3.87
C TRP A 108 -3.51 11.96 -4.51
N TYR A 109 -3.68 11.98 -5.83
CA TYR A 109 -4.07 13.16 -6.59
C TYR A 109 -5.05 12.78 -7.70
N VAL A 110 -5.87 13.74 -8.11
CA VAL A 110 -6.87 13.56 -9.15
C VAL A 110 -6.22 13.41 -10.53
N LYS A 111 -6.81 12.56 -11.39
CA LYS A 111 -6.25 12.21 -12.71
C LYS A 111 -5.91 13.43 -13.58
N GLU A 112 -6.71 14.48 -13.53
CA GLU A 112 -6.52 15.72 -14.30
C GLU A 112 -5.19 16.44 -13.98
N LYS A 113 -4.58 16.14 -12.84
CA LYS A 113 -3.25 16.66 -12.46
C LYS A 113 -2.10 15.75 -12.89
N HIS A 114 -2.39 14.65 -13.58
CA HIS A 114 -1.34 13.70 -13.95
C HIS A 114 -0.27 14.33 -14.84
N ASP A 115 -0.66 15.09 -15.86
CA ASP A 115 0.27 15.75 -16.76
C ASP A 115 1.14 16.77 -16.03
N TYR A 116 0.57 17.53 -15.10
CA TYR A 116 1.34 18.42 -14.23
C TYR A 116 2.42 17.68 -13.47
N PHE A 117 2.08 16.56 -12.79
CA PHE A 117 3.07 15.80 -12.03
C PHE A 117 4.05 15.03 -12.93
N SER A 118 3.66 14.61 -14.11
CA SER A 118 4.55 13.92 -15.05
C SER A 118 5.62 14.83 -15.63
N THR A 119 5.29 16.09 -15.91
CA THR A 119 6.20 17.05 -16.55
C THR A 119 7.04 17.87 -15.56
N ASN A 120 6.52 18.14 -14.36
CA ASN A 120 7.23 18.96 -13.38
C ASN A 120 8.24 18.16 -12.56
N ASN A 121 9.50 18.50 -12.72
CA ASN A 121 10.63 17.94 -12.01
C ASN A 121 11.05 18.92 -10.92
N LEU A 122 10.60 18.68 -9.70
CA LEU A 122 10.86 19.54 -8.55
C LEU A 122 11.84 18.86 -7.59
N ILE A 123 12.77 19.63 -7.08
CA ILE A 123 13.66 19.24 -5.96
C ILE A 123 13.44 20.26 -4.85
N PHE A 124 13.07 19.79 -3.67
CA PHE A 124 12.80 20.66 -2.53
C PHE A 124 12.97 19.94 -1.20
N THR A 125 13.39 20.66 -0.18
CA THR A 125 13.52 20.12 1.18
C THR A 125 12.22 20.33 1.95
N GLN A 126 11.76 19.29 2.62
CA GLN A 126 10.53 19.34 3.44
C GLN A 126 10.68 18.48 4.69
N ASP A 127 10.04 18.95 5.78
CA ASP A 127 9.75 18.11 6.95
C ASP A 127 8.52 17.26 6.66
N ILE A 128 8.66 15.95 6.79
CA ILE A 128 7.62 14.99 6.49
C ILE A 128 7.25 14.21 7.72
N THR A 129 5.95 14.01 7.90
CA THR A 129 5.40 13.00 8.80
C THR A 129 4.74 11.92 7.95
N GLY A 130 5.08 10.67 8.21
CA GLY A 130 4.55 9.53 7.46
C GLY A 130 4.57 8.26 8.27
N TYR A 131 4.19 7.16 7.64
CA TYR A 131 4.20 5.83 8.21
C TYR A 131 5.19 4.93 7.48
N ILE A 132 5.95 4.15 8.23
CA ILE A 132 6.79 3.09 7.68
C ILE A 132 5.87 2.00 7.12
N ARG A 133 6.15 1.58 5.91
CA ARG A 133 5.43 0.50 5.22
C ARG A 133 6.42 -0.46 4.58
N TYR A 134 6.13 -1.74 4.68
CA TYR A 134 6.89 -2.77 3.99
C TYR A 134 6.29 -3.09 2.61
N PRO A 135 7.13 -3.37 1.61
CA PRO A 135 6.66 -3.81 0.31
C PRO A 135 5.93 -5.15 0.44
N ARG A 136 4.74 -5.24 -0.16
CA ARG A 136 3.97 -6.48 -0.19
C ARG A 136 4.22 -7.22 -1.49
N LYS A 137 4.30 -8.54 -1.41
CA LYS A 137 4.38 -9.38 -2.60
C LYS A 137 3.11 -9.24 -3.44
N ALA A 138 3.29 -9.22 -4.76
CA ALA A 138 2.18 -9.32 -5.71
C ALA A 138 1.42 -10.63 -5.50
N ASN A 139 0.11 -10.60 -5.65
CA ASN A 139 -0.73 -11.79 -5.71
C ASN A 139 -1.05 -12.16 -7.16
N LEU A 140 -1.73 -13.29 -7.38
CA LEU A 140 -2.07 -13.80 -8.71
C LEU A 140 -2.92 -12.83 -9.55
N PHE A 141 -3.65 -11.92 -8.92
CA PHE A 141 -4.53 -10.95 -9.57
C PHE A 141 -3.91 -9.55 -9.69
N THR A 142 -2.69 -9.37 -9.22
CA THR A 142 -2.01 -8.07 -9.31
C THR A 142 -1.48 -7.88 -10.73
N PRO A 143 -1.86 -6.80 -11.43
CA PRO A 143 -1.31 -6.48 -12.73
C PRO A 143 0.22 -6.32 -12.67
N LYS A 144 0.88 -6.58 -13.78
CA LYS A 144 2.33 -6.31 -13.90
C LYS A 144 2.58 -4.81 -14.00
N ASN A 145 3.70 -4.36 -13.44
CA ASN A 145 4.16 -2.99 -13.58
C ASN A 145 4.44 -2.66 -15.05
N ASN A 146 4.03 -1.49 -15.51
CA ASN A 146 4.27 -1.01 -16.86
C ASN A 146 5.34 0.10 -16.83
N PHE A 147 6.56 -0.27 -17.19
CA PHE A 147 7.70 0.64 -17.18
C PHE A 147 7.64 1.69 -18.29
N ILE A 148 6.94 1.40 -19.41
CA ILE A 148 6.83 2.33 -20.55
C ILE A 148 5.94 3.52 -20.20
N SER A 149 4.78 3.26 -19.57
CA SER A 149 3.86 4.30 -19.12
C SER A 149 4.15 4.80 -17.71
N ASN A 150 5.18 4.26 -17.06
CA ASN A 150 5.50 4.53 -15.64
C ASN A 150 4.31 4.30 -14.70
N GLU A 151 3.53 3.23 -14.95
CA GLU A 151 2.41 2.83 -14.13
C GLU A 151 2.75 1.60 -13.29
N TRP A 152 2.59 1.73 -11.98
CA TRP A 152 3.00 0.74 -11.02
C TRP A 152 1.80 0.21 -10.22
N TYR A 153 1.79 -1.10 -10.02
CA TYR A 153 0.73 -1.79 -9.27
C TYR A 153 1.25 -2.40 -7.96
N THR A 154 2.57 -2.44 -7.80
CA THR A 154 3.25 -2.97 -6.61
C THR A 154 4.38 -2.05 -6.16
N TYR A 155 4.64 -1.99 -4.86
CA TYR A 155 5.81 -1.32 -4.29
C TYR A 155 7.00 -2.29 -4.27
N ASN A 156 7.39 -2.80 -5.45
CA ASN A 156 8.57 -3.65 -5.57
C ASN A 156 9.83 -2.79 -5.62
N LEU A 157 10.45 -2.57 -4.47
CA LEU A 157 11.59 -1.66 -4.32
C LEU A 157 12.79 -2.08 -5.16
N ASN A 158 12.98 -3.38 -5.44
CA ASN A 158 14.05 -3.84 -6.33
C ASN A 158 13.81 -3.46 -7.80
N GLU A 159 12.57 -3.54 -8.27
CA GLU A 159 12.22 -3.10 -9.63
C GLU A 159 12.28 -1.58 -9.75
N ILE A 160 11.84 -0.85 -8.72
CA ILE A 160 11.87 0.61 -8.66
C ILE A 160 13.32 1.11 -8.71
N GLU A 161 14.23 0.53 -7.93
CA GLU A 161 15.65 0.85 -7.95
C GLU A 161 16.24 0.71 -9.36
N LYS A 162 15.93 -0.40 -10.04
CA LYS A 162 16.41 -0.64 -11.41
C LYS A 162 15.82 0.34 -12.42
N PHE A 163 14.54 0.64 -12.30
CA PHE A 163 13.84 1.57 -13.20
C PHE A 163 14.35 3.00 -13.05
N LEU A 164 14.52 3.47 -11.82
CA LEU A 164 15.00 4.82 -11.53
C LEU A 164 16.51 4.95 -11.68
N ASN A 165 17.25 3.83 -11.75
CA ASN A 165 18.71 3.76 -11.79
C ASN A 165 19.38 4.55 -10.64
N ILE A 166 18.81 4.44 -9.44
CA ILE A 166 19.33 5.06 -8.21
C ILE A 166 19.19 4.08 -7.05
N LYS A 167 20.23 3.96 -6.23
CA LYS A 167 20.22 3.09 -5.05
C LYS A 167 19.22 3.61 -4.03
N ILE A 168 18.30 2.76 -3.57
CA ILE A 168 17.28 3.08 -2.58
C ILE A 168 17.25 2.05 -1.46
N ASN A 169 16.68 2.43 -0.32
CA ASN A 169 16.33 1.47 0.73
C ASN A 169 15.36 0.42 0.19
N LYS A 170 15.65 -0.87 0.46
CA LYS A 170 14.85 -2.02 -0.04
C LYS A 170 13.98 -2.66 1.02
N GLU A 171 14.14 -2.27 2.26
CA GLU A 171 13.42 -2.88 3.38
C GLU A 171 12.04 -2.25 3.56
N TYR A 172 11.97 -0.93 3.50
CA TYR A 172 10.75 -0.17 3.73
C TYR A 172 10.64 1.04 2.83
N PHE A 173 9.45 1.60 2.77
CA PHE A 173 9.16 2.90 2.16
C PHE A 173 8.32 3.74 3.13
N ILE A 174 8.24 5.04 2.89
CA ILE A 174 7.46 5.94 3.73
C ILE A 174 6.19 6.35 2.98
N LYS A 175 5.06 6.21 3.64
CA LYS A 175 3.79 6.72 3.17
C LYS A 175 3.47 8.00 3.92
N LYS A 176 3.47 9.14 3.20
CA LYS A 176 3.19 10.46 3.78
C LYS A 176 1.82 10.45 4.47
N TYR A 177 1.79 10.99 5.68
CA TYR A 177 0.55 11.26 6.38
C TYR A 177 -0.13 12.46 5.73
N VAL A 178 -1.29 12.25 5.16
CA VAL A 178 -2.14 13.31 4.62
C VAL A 178 -3.29 13.47 5.61
N TYR A 179 -3.40 14.63 6.22
CA TYR A 179 -4.57 14.95 7.04
C TYR A 179 -5.82 14.89 6.15
N PRO A 180 -6.92 14.24 6.62
CA PRO A 180 -8.17 14.20 5.88
C PRO A 180 -8.79 15.59 5.74
#